data_32ce0ae4f1a8f324eb04ba0bb43fc808
#
_entry.id   32ce0ae4f1a8f324eb04ba0bb43fc808
#
_cell.length_a   1.000
_cell.length_b   1.000
_cell.length_c   1.000
_cell.angle_alpha   90.00
_cell.angle_beta   90.00
_cell.angle_gamma   90.00
#
_symmetry.space_group_name_H-M   'P 1'
#
loop_
_entity.id
_entity.type
_entity.pdbx_description
1 polymer ?
#
loop_
_entity_poly.entity_id
_entity_poly.type
_entity_poly.pdbx_seq_one_letter_code
_entity_poly.pdbx_strand_id
1 'polypeptide(L)'
;MDRTHVEHLPCTRRHWLALTAVAPLALSACSQDQGSRAPDVPFTQLDGKVVPMADLQGKVTLVNFWATSCSTCIKEMPELVATHQKFQARGFETLAVAMSYDPPAYVMQFAESRQLPFRVAIDHSGDLAKGFGDVQLTPTTFLLDKQGRIVKRYVGAPDFAAMHQLIDKLLKA
;
A
#
# COMPACT_ATOMS: atom_id res chain seq x y z
N MET A 1 -56.51 39.57 63.69
CA MET A 1 -57.73 38.78 63.52
C MET A 1 -57.61 38.17 62.15
N ASP A 2 -57.58 36.90 61.92
CA ASP A 2 -57.91 35.71 62.61
C ASP A 2 -57.15 34.53 61.95
N ARG A 3 -56.50 33.75 62.71
CA ARG A 3 -56.51 32.34 62.88
C ARG A 3 -56.86 31.46 61.65
N THR A 4 -55.93 30.64 61.35
CA THR A 4 -55.81 29.16 61.51
C THR A 4 -56.40 28.36 60.37
N HIS A 5 -55.65 27.49 59.77
CA HIS A 5 -55.68 26.07 60.09
C HIS A 5 -54.56 25.32 59.31
N VAL A 6 -53.79 24.58 60.09
CA VAL A 6 -52.86 23.59 59.61
C VAL A 6 -53.62 22.31 59.40
N GLU A 7 -53.56 21.67 58.25
CA GLU A 7 -53.89 20.27 58.10
C GLU A 7 -52.75 19.49 57.48
N HIS A 8 -52.25 18.61 58.28
CA HIS A 8 -51.31 17.56 57.92
C HIS A 8 -52.00 16.48 57.11
N LEU A 9 -51.46 16.10 55.93
CA LEU A 9 -51.78 14.85 55.29
C LEU A 9 -50.48 14.08 54.95
N PRO A 10 -50.55 12.76 54.95
CA PRO A 10 -49.38 11.91 55.24
C PRO A 10 -48.55 11.55 54.03
N CYS A 11 -47.28 11.35 54.33
CA CYS A 11 -46.22 10.79 53.52
C CYS A 11 -46.61 9.41 52.97
N THR A 12 -46.77 9.29 51.66
CA THR A 12 -46.72 7.97 51.00
C THR A 12 -45.46 7.86 50.20
N ARG A 13 -44.51 7.09 50.73
CA ARG A 13 -43.31 6.61 50.04
C ARG A 13 -43.77 5.78 48.84
N ARG A 14 -43.55 6.27 47.65
CA ARG A 14 -43.51 5.48 46.43
C ARG A 14 -42.07 5.38 45.96
N HIS A 15 -41.50 4.21 46.19
CA HIS A 15 -40.22 3.81 45.65
C HIS A 15 -40.34 3.72 44.14
N TRP A 16 -39.70 4.65 43.42
CA TRP A 16 -39.42 4.50 41.99
C TRP A 16 -38.04 3.88 41.86
N LEU A 17 -38.03 2.58 41.54
CA LEU A 17 -36.84 1.88 41.09
C LEU A 17 -36.51 2.41 39.68
N ALA A 18 -35.56 3.32 39.58
CA ALA A 18 -34.98 3.71 38.32
C ALA A 18 -34.04 2.59 37.84
N LEU A 19 -34.50 1.78 36.88
CA LEU A 19 -33.64 0.91 36.13
C LEU A 19 -32.75 1.78 35.22
N THR A 20 -31.52 1.95 35.61
CA THR A 20 -30.48 2.50 34.71
C THR A 20 -30.06 1.41 33.74
N ALA A 21 -30.56 1.46 32.52
CA ALA A 21 -30.07 0.66 31.42
C ALA A 21 -28.68 1.16 31.03
N VAL A 22 -27.64 0.45 31.45
CA VAL A 22 -26.27 0.66 30.96
C VAL A 22 -26.20 0.02 29.56
N ALA A 23 -26.26 0.87 28.54
CA ALA A 23 -25.98 0.46 27.16
C ALA A 23 -24.46 0.19 27.02
N PRO A 24 -24.03 -0.97 26.52
CA PRO A 24 -22.62 -1.17 26.22
C PRO A 24 -22.25 -0.31 25.01
N LEU A 25 -21.40 0.70 25.20
CA LEU A 25 -20.69 1.35 24.11
C LEU A 25 -19.75 0.30 23.51
N ALA A 26 -20.13 -0.26 22.37
CA ALA A 26 -19.22 -1.02 21.52
C ALA A 26 -18.16 -0.05 20.98
N LEU A 27 -17.00 -0.03 21.61
CA LEU A 27 -15.81 0.61 21.05
C LEU A 27 -15.35 -0.18 19.81
N SER A 28 -15.85 0.22 18.65
CA SER A 28 -15.26 -0.20 17.36
C SER A 28 -13.97 0.59 17.15
N ALA A 29 -12.92 0.23 17.89
CA ALA A 29 -11.57 0.73 17.68
C ALA A 29 -10.81 -0.26 16.81
N CYS A 30 -11.01 -0.21 15.49
CA CYS A 30 -10.12 -0.76 14.49
C CYS A 30 -9.87 0.28 13.40
N SER A 31 -9.23 1.38 13.72
CA SER A 31 -8.44 2.11 12.74
C SER A 31 -7.05 1.48 12.71
N GLN A 32 -6.92 0.36 12.00
CA GLN A 32 -5.64 -0.01 11.44
C GLN A 32 -5.24 1.13 10.51
N ASP A 33 -4.06 1.65 10.71
CA ASP A 33 -3.37 2.58 9.80
C ASP A 33 -3.22 1.87 8.45
N GLN A 34 -4.29 1.95 7.65
CA GLN A 34 -4.32 1.29 6.35
C GLN A 34 -3.64 2.23 5.37
N GLY A 35 -2.41 1.90 4.98
CA GLY A 35 -1.68 2.60 3.94
C GLY A 35 -2.57 2.90 2.72
N SER A 36 -2.30 4.00 2.02
CA SER A 36 -3.05 4.37 0.81
C SER A 36 -3.02 3.24 -0.21
N ARG A 37 -4.08 3.05 -0.98
CA ARG A 37 -4.09 2.09 -2.08
C ARG A 37 -3.16 2.56 -3.20
N ALA A 38 -2.56 1.60 -3.89
CA ALA A 38 -1.92 1.87 -5.17
C ALA A 38 -2.93 2.52 -6.13
N PRO A 39 -2.49 3.45 -7.01
CA PRO A 39 -3.39 4.10 -7.95
C PRO A 39 -3.99 3.09 -8.92
N ASP A 40 -5.26 3.31 -9.30
CA ASP A 40 -5.94 2.51 -10.33
C ASP A 40 -5.55 3.03 -11.73
N VAL A 41 -4.27 2.94 -12.04
CA VAL A 41 -3.68 3.34 -13.33
C VAL A 41 -3.11 2.08 -14.00
N PRO A 42 -3.56 1.74 -15.22
CA PRO A 42 -3.00 0.58 -15.93
C PRO A 42 -1.54 0.84 -16.33
N PHE A 43 -0.77 -0.23 -16.46
CA PHE A 43 0.61 -0.15 -16.95
C PHE A 43 0.78 -0.86 -18.29
N THR A 44 1.63 -0.31 -19.15
CA THR A 44 1.94 -0.89 -20.46
C THR A 44 3.25 -1.66 -20.39
N GLN A 45 3.21 -2.97 -20.62
CA GLN A 45 4.37 -3.84 -20.65
C GLN A 45 5.19 -3.63 -21.95
N LEU A 46 6.41 -4.18 -21.99
CA LEU A 46 7.31 -4.03 -23.13
C LEU A 46 6.77 -4.66 -24.43
N ASP A 47 5.89 -5.65 -24.33
CA ASP A 47 5.17 -6.26 -25.48
C ASP A 47 3.97 -5.42 -25.95
N GLY A 48 3.74 -4.25 -25.37
CA GLY A 48 2.62 -3.36 -25.66
C GLY A 48 1.31 -3.73 -24.95
N LYS A 49 1.28 -4.80 -24.17
CA LYS A 49 0.07 -5.19 -23.45
C LYS A 49 -0.22 -4.20 -22.31
N VAL A 50 -1.44 -3.68 -22.31
CA VAL A 50 -1.97 -2.86 -21.22
C VAL A 50 -2.57 -3.77 -20.15
N VAL A 51 -2.09 -3.62 -18.91
CA VAL A 51 -2.48 -4.47 -17.77
C VAL A 51 -3.03 -3.58 -16.64
N PRO A 52 -4.24 -3.87 -16.13
CA PRO A 52 -4.77 -3.17 -14.97
C PRO A 52 -3.89 -3.37 -13.73
N MET A 53 -3.75 -2.34 -12.90
CA MET A 53 -3.06 -2.47 -11.61
C MET A 53 -3.73 -3.52 -10.70
N ALA A 54 -5.04 -3.72 -10.87
CA ALA A 54 -5.82 -4.73 -10.15
C ALA A 54 -5.31 -6.17 -10.39
N ASP A 55 -4.64 -6.46 -11.50
CA ASP A 55 -4.07 -7.78 -11.79
C ASP A 55 -2.91 -8.17 -10.84
N LEU A 56 -2.40 -7.21 -10.08
CA LEU A 56 -1.39 -7.44 -9.04
C LEU A 56 -2.00 -7.80 -7.68
N GLN A 57 -3.32 -7.67 -7.51
CA GLN A 57 -4.00 -8.04 -6.27
C GLN A 57 -3.85 -9.55 -5.98
N GLY A 58 -3.87 -9.90 -4.70
CA GLY A 58 -3.59 -11.25 -4.23
C GLY A 58 -2.10 -11.58 -4.08
N LYS A 59 -1.21 -10.70 -4.57
CA LYS A 59 0.24 -10.83 -4.45
C LYS A 59 0.83 -9.69 -3.63
N VAL A 60 1.88 -9.97 -2.88
CA VAL A 60 2.77 -8.93 -2.36
C VAL A 60 3.58 -8.40 -3.53
N THR A 61 3.47 -7.10 -3.82
CA THR A 61 4.07 -6.55 -5.03
C THR A 61 5.09 -5.47 -4.71
N LEU A 62 6.25 -5.55 -5.35
CA LEU A 62 7.25 -4.49 -5.38
C LEU A 62 7.11 -3.72 -6.68
N VAL A 63 6.81 -2.41 -6.60
CA VAL A 63 6.77 -1.49 -7.74
C VAL A 63 7.99 -0.60 -7.66
N ASN A 64 8.90 -0.73 -8.63
CA ASN A 64 10.17 0.03 -8.67
C ASN A 64 10.17 0.99 -9.86
N PHE A 65 10.27 2.28 -9.59
CA PHE A 65 10.45 3.32 -10.60
C PHE A 65 11.94 3.53 -10.85
N TRP A 66 12.36 3.39 -12.12
CA TRP A 66 13.76 3.37 -12.52
C TRP A 66 14.00 4.02 -13.89
N ALA A 67 15.26 4.19 -14.27
CA ALA A 67 15.65 4.59 -15.62
C ALA A 67 17.00 3.96 -15.99
N THR A 68 17.24 3.75 -17.29
CA THR A 68 18.52 3.25 -17.82
C THR A 68 19.68 4.23 -17.61
N SER A 69 19.37 5.52 -17.49
CA SER A 69 20.34 6.58 -17.19
C SER A 69 20.66 6.72 -15.68
N CYS A 70 19.91 6.01 -14.81
CA CYS A 70 20.07 6.08 -13.36
C CYS A 70 21.10 5.03 -12.87
N SER A 71 22.31 5.46 -12.55
CA SER A 71 23.40 4.56 -12.14
C SER A 71 23.09 3.74 -10.87
N THR A 72 22.37 4.32 -9.91
CA THR A 72 21.92 3.62 -8.68
C THR A 72 20.89 2.54 -9.02
N CYS A 73 19.95 2.84 -9.95
CA CYS A 73 18.96 1.86 -10.41
C CYS A 73 19.62 0.64 -11.05
N ILE A 74 20.63 0.88 -11.90
CA ILE A 74 21.37 -0.19 -12.57
C ILE A 74 22.15 -1.05 -11.55
N LYS A 75 22.71 -0.43 -10.51
CA LYS A 75 23.45 -1.14 -9.46
C LYS A 75 22.53 -2.00 -8.57
N GLU A 76 21.30 -1.57 -8.30
CA GLU A 76 20.36 -2.32 -7.47
C GLU A 76 19.60 -3.43 -8.24
N MET A 77 19.57 -3.37 -9.58
CA MET A 77 18.80 -4.32 -10.38
C MET A 77 19.11 -5.80 -10.10
N PRO A 78 20.36 -6.23 -9.88
CA PRO A 78 20.66 -7.61 -9.47
C PRO A 78 19.98 -8.02 -8.15
N GLU A 79 19.89 -7.11 -7.18
CA GLU A 79 19.20 -7.36 -5.90
C GLU A 79 17.69 -7.47 -6.08
N LEU A 80 17.10 -6.70 -7.01
CA LEU A 80 15.68 -6.84 -7.38
C LEU A 80 15.43 -8.19 -8.04
N VAL A 81 16.32 -8.65 -8.93
CA VAL A 81 16.26 -9.98 -9.55
C VAL A 81 16.32 -11.07 -8.48
N ALA A 82 17.30 -10.99 -7.58
CA ALA A 82 17.46 -11.96 -6.49
C ALA A 82 16.24 -11.97 -5.55
N THR A 83 15.69 -10.80 -5.26
CA THR A 83 14.46 -10.66 -4.45
C THR A 83 13.28 -11.32 -5.13
N HIS A 84 13.07 -11.04 -6.42
CA HIS A 84 11.99 -11.65 -7.19
C HIS A 84 12.10 -13.18 -7.19
N GLN A 85 13.27 -13.71 -7.56
CA GLN A 85 13.53 -15.14 -7.60
C GLN A 85 13.31 -15.82 -6.24
N LYS A 86 13.70 -15.18 -5.16
CA LYS A 86 13.52 -15.69 -3.79
C LYS A 86 12.05 -15.83 -3.38
N PHE A 87 11.19 -14.91 -3.80
CA PHE A 87 9.84 -14.80 -3.24
C PHE A 87 8.71 -15.12 -4.22
N GLN A 88 8.94 -15.14 -5.56
CA GLN A 88 7.89 -15.32 -6.57
C GLN A 88 7.02 -16.56 -6.35
N ALA A 89 7.61 -17.69 -5.99
CA ALA A 89 6.89 -18.95 -5.75
C ALA A 89 5.94 -18.89 -4.55
N ARG A 90 6.06 -17.85 -3.72
CA ARG A 90 5.26 -17.63 -2.52
C ARG A 90 4.17 -16.57 -2.69
N GLY A 91 3.94 -16.09 -3.93
CA GLY A 91 2.94 -15.06 -4.22
C GLY A 91 3.50 -13.63 -4.16
N PHE A 92 4.76 -13.47 -4.51
CA PHE A 92 5.41 -12.18 -4.69
C PHE A 92 5.51 -11.82 -6.18
N GLU A 93 5.37 -10.53 -6.49
CA GLU A 93 5.53 -9.99 -7.84
C GLU A 93 6.44 -8.77 -7.83
N THR A 94 7.13 -8.52 -8.94
CA THR A 94 7.90 -7.30 -9.17
C THR A 94 7.41 -6.64 -10.46
N LEU A 95 7.11 -5.34 -10.38
CA LEU A 95 6.82 -4.48 -11.50
C LEU A 95 7.88 -3.38 -11.56
N ALA A 96 8.79 -3.46 -12.53
CA ALA A 96 9.77 -2.41 -12.80
C ALA A 96 9.19 -1.42 -13.81
N VAL A 97 8.98 -0.17 -13.40
CA VAL A 97 8.39 0.90 -14.19
C VAL A 97 9.48 1.85 -14.63
N ALA A 98 9.82 1.83 -15.92
CA ALA A 98 10.72 2.81 -16.50
C ALA A 98 10.02 4.17 -16.60
N MET A 99 10.71 5.23 -16.21
CA MET A 99 10.18 6.59 -16.23
C MET A 99 9.91 7.08 -17.66
N SER A 100 8.96 8.01 -17.81
CA SER A 100 8.50 8.53 -19.10
C SER A 100 9.61 9.17 -19.95
N TYR A 101 10.67 9.66 -19.33
CA TYR A 101 11.82 10.27 -20.02
C TYR A 101 12.86 9.24 -20.52
N ASP A 102 12.71 7.95 -20.16
CA ASP A 102 13.66 6.91 -20.54
C ASP A 102 13.31 6.37 -21.95
N PRO A 103 14.25 6.39 -22.91
CA PRO A 103 13.95 5.94 -24.28
C PRO A 103 13.53 4.46 -24.30
N PRO A 104 12.37 4.11 -24.89
CA PRO A 104 11.85 2.73 -24.88
C PRO A 104 12.85 1.71 -25.41
N ALA A 105 13.62 2.04 -26.45
CA ALA A 105 14.62 1.14 -27.02
C ALA A 105 15.70 0.76 -26.02
N TYR A 106 16.12 1.68 -25.13
CA TYR A 106 17.12 1.40 -24.10
C TYR A 106 16.54 0.52 -22.99
N VAL A 107 15.28 0.78 -22.59
CA VAL A 107 14.58 -0.06 -21.61
C VAL A 107 14.42 -1.49 -22.11
N MET A 108 13.98 -1.68 -23.36
CA MET A 108 13.84 -2.99 -23.98
C MET A 108 15.17 -3.72 -24.06
N GLN A 109 16.23 -3.04 -24.59
CA GLN A 109 17.57 -3.63 -24.68
C GLN A 109 18.12 -4.01 -23.31
N PHE A 110 17.91 -3.18 -22.29
CA PHE A 110 18.35 -3.49 -20.93
C PHE A 110 17.63 -4.71 -20.36
N ALA A 111 16.30 -4.73 -20.45
CA ALA A 111 15.49 -5.84 -19.94
C ALA A 111 15.85 -7.16 -20.61
N GLU A 112 16.06 -7.18 -21.93
CA GLU A 112 16.43 -8.33 -22.71
C GLU A 112 17.87 -8.81 -22.41
N SER A 113 18.85 -7.89 -22.46
CA SER A 113 20.26 -8.23 -22.21
C SER A 113 20.50 -8.73 -20.78
N ARG A 114 19.71 -8.29 -19.80
CA ARG A 114 19.77 -8.72 -18.41
C ARG A 114 18.80 -9.86 -18.08
N GLN A 115 17.97 -10.29 -19.04
CA GLN A 115 16.99 -11.35 -18.87
C GLN A 115 16.15 -11.15 -17.60
N LEU A 116 15.58 -9.93 -17.44
CA LEU A 116 14.82 -9.58 -16.24
C LEU A 116 13.65 -10.56 -16.07
N PRO A 117 13.52 -11.27 -14.91
CA PRO A 117 12.55 -12.35 -14.73
C PRO A 117 11.16 -11.88 -14.31
N PHE A 118 10.92 -10.58 -14.30
CA PHE A 118 9.70 -9.96 -13.82
C PHE A 118 9.12 -8.98 -14.85
N ARG A 119 7.95 -8.42 -14.52
CA ARG A 119 7.27 -7.47 -15.41
C ARG A 119 8.03 -6.14 -15.51
N VAL A 120 8.26 -5.70 -16.72
CA VAL A 120 8.81 -4.39 -17.01
C VAL A 120 7.76 -3.59 -17.78
N ALA A 121 7.51 -2.38 -17.33
CA ALA A 121 6.58 -1.44 -17.96
C ALA A 121 7.28 -0.12 -18.26
N ILE A 122 6.74 0.65 -19.20
CA ILE A 122 7.17 2.02 -19.49
C ILE A 122 6.00 2.97 -19.17
N ASP A 123 6.25 3.95 -18.34
CA ASP A 123 5.27 4.99 -17.97
C ASP A 123 5.27 6.12 -18.99
N HIS A 124 4.79 5.84 -20.21
CA HIS A 124 4.84 6.79 -21.34
C HIS A 124 4.21 8.15 -21.04
N SER A 125 3.09 8.17 -20.29
CA SER A 125 2.36 9.40 -19.95
C SER A 125 2.83 10.06 -18.65
N GLY A 126 3.57 9.33 -17.81
CA GLY A 126 3.89 9.75 -16.44
C GLY A 126 2.75 9.55 -15.43
N ASP A 127 1.64 8.92 -15.86
CA ASP A 127 0.46 8.78 -15.00
C ASP A 127 0.71 7.81 -13.83
N LEU A 128 1.52 6.77 -14.04
CA LEU A 128 1.91 5.87 -12.94
C LEU A 128 2.74 6.61 -11.90
N ALA A 129 3.80 7.32 -12.31
CA ALA A 129 4.64 8.09 -11.40
C ALA A 129 3.83 9.14 -10.63
N LYS A 130 2.93 9.83 -11.32
CA LYS A 130 2.01 10.80 -10.74
C LYS A 130 1.04 10.14 -9.73
N GLY A 131 0.44 9.02 -10.11
CA GLY A 131 -0.50 8.27 -9.27
C GLY A 131 0.14 7.73 -8.00
N PHE A 132 1.41 7.32 -8.05
CA PHE A 132 2.19 6.88 -6.88
C PHE A 132 2.73 8.03 -6.02
N GLY A 133 2.14 9.22 -6.10
CA GLY A 133 2.49 10.39 -5.30
C GLY A 133 3.61 11.22 -5.91
N ASP A 134 3.54 11.42 -7.22
CA ASP A 134 4.42 12.29 -8.01
C ASP A 134 5.89 11.90 -7.85
N VAL A 135 6.23 10.71 -8.33
CA VAL A 135 7.60 10.17 -8.26
C VAL A 135 8.54 10.98 -9.15
N GLN A 136 9.44 11.76 -8.55
CA GLN A 136 10.41 12.62 -9.23
C GLN A 136 11.83 12.04 -9.20
N LEU A 137 12.13 11.16 -8.26
CA LEU A 137 13.47 10.61 -8.03
C LEU A 137 13.52 9.13 -8.33
N THR A 138 14.59 8.68 -8.96
CA THR A 138 14.88 7.26 -9.19
C THR A 138 16.18 6.83 -8.52
N PRO A 139 16.25 5.61 -7.97
CA PRO A 139 15.12 4.68 -7.82
C PRO A 139 14.13 5.12 -6.72
N THR A 140 12.85 4.89 -6.94
CA THR A 140 11.83 4.95 -5.90
C THR A 140 11.05 3.63 -5.93
N THR A 141 10.96 2.97 -4.78
CA THR A 141 10.36 1.64 -4.68
C THR A 141 9.19 1.66 -3.70
N PHE A 142 8.09 1.07 -4.11
CA PHE A 142 6.91 0.86 -3.26
C PHE A 142 6.72 -0.63 -3.01
N LEU A 143 6.40 -0.99 -1.77
CA LEU A 143 5.97 -2.34 -1.41
C LEU A 143 4.48 -2.33 -1.13
N LEU A 144 3.74 -3.16 -1.85
CA LEU A 144 2.29 -3.32 -1.74
C LEU A 144 1.96 -4.63 -1.03
N ASP A 145 0.92 -4.64 -0.20
CA ASP A 145 0.34 -5.87 0.34
C ASP A 145 -0.56 -6.57 -0.68
N LYS A 146 -1.10 -7.75 -0.31
CA LYS A 146 -2.00 -8.54 -1.15
C LYS A 146 -3.30 -7.82 -1.52
N GLN A 147 -3.68 -6.77 -0.78
CA GLN A 147 -4.85 -5.93 -1.03
C GLN A 147 -4.52 -4.71 -1.90
N GLY A 148 -3.27 -4.59 -2.37
CA GLY A 148 -2.81 -3.46 -3.17
C GLY A 148 -2.61 -2.17 -2.38
N ARG A 149 -2.41 -2.24 -1.06
CA ARG A 149 -2.13 -1.08 -0.22
C ARG A 149 -0.63 -0.86 -0.14
N ILE A 150 -0.22 0.40 -0.21
CA ILE A 150 1.18 0.80 -0.07
C ILE A 150 1.58 0.65 1.40
N VAL A 151 2.46 -0.29 1.69
CA VAL A 151 2.96 -0.57 3.05
C VAL A 151 4.24 0.20 3.31
N LYS A 152 5.07 0.39 2.28
CA LYS A 152 6.36 1.08 2.42
C LYS A 152 6.74 1.76 1.12
N ARG A 153 7.37 2.94 1.25
CA ARG A 153 8.05 3.66 0.18
C ARG A 153 9.53 3.79 0.53
N TYR A 154 10.40 3.54 -0.44
CA TYR A 154 11.84 3.76 -0.36
C TYR A 154 12.23 4.75 -1.46
N VAL A 155 13.06 5.73 -1.13
CA VAL A 155 13.67 6.67 -2.09
C VAL A 155 15.17 6.43 -2.05
N GLY A 156 15.76 6.13 -3.20
CA GLY A 156 17.11 5.57 -3.30
C GLY A 156 17.12 4.05 -3.07
N ALA A 157 18.31 3.44 -3.08
CA ALA A 157 18.45 2.00 -2.86
C ALA A 157 17.99 1.60 -1.45
N PRO A 158 17.08 0.62 -1.32
CA PRO A 158 16.60 0.17 -0.02
C PRO A 158 17.65 -0.68 0.73
N ASP A 159 17.48 -0.80 2.04
CA ASP A 159 18.08 -1.91 2.78
C ASP A 159 17.32 -3.21 2.41
N PHE A 160 17.92 -4.03 1.54
CA PHE A 160 17.32 -5.26 1.05
C PHE A 160 17.08 -6.29 2.16
N ALA A 161 17.92 -6.34 3.19
CA ALA A 161 17.73 -7.27 4.29
C ALA A 161 16.46 -6.93 5.10
N ALA A 162 16.28 -5.65 5.43
CA ALA A 162 15.07 -5.18 6.10
C ALA A 162 13.83 -5.31 5.21
N MET A 163 13.95 -5.05 3.90
CA MET A 163 12.87 -5.23 2.94
C MET A 163 12.44 -6.69 2.82
N HIS A 164 13.38 -7.64 2.81
CA HIS A 164 13.08 -9.08 2.78
C HIS A 164 12.30 -9.53 4.03
N GLN A 165 12.64 -9.02 5.21
CA GLN A 165 11.89 -9.31 6.43
C GLN A 165 10.44 -8.80 6.34
N LEU A 166 10.24 -7.62 5.77
CA LEU A 166 8.91 -7.05 5.56
C LEU A 166 8.11 -7.87 4.53
N ILE A 167 8.73 -8.25 3.40
CA ILE A 167 8.11 -9.14 2.40
C ILE A 167 7.68 -10.46 3.05
N ASP A 168 8.56 -11.10 3.82
CA ASP A 168 8.24 -12.34 4.53
C ASP A 168 7.03 -12.20 5.46
N LYS A 169 6.91 -11.07 6.16
CA LYS A 169 5.77 -10.76 7.03
C LYS A 169 4.47 -10.63 6.21
N LEU A 170 4.52 -9.88 5.10
CA LEU A 170 3.35 -9.65 4.24
C LEU A 170 2.87 -10.91 3.52
N LEU A 171 3.80 -11.80 3.15
CA LEU A 171 3.45 -13.08 2.50
C LEU A 171 2.72 -14.04 3.45
N LYS A 172 2.95 -13.93 4.77
CA LYS A 172 2.28 -14.74 5.80
C LYS A 172 0.92 -14.18 6.23
N ALA A 173 0.67 -12.90 6.03
CA ALA A 173 -0.61 -12.25 6.28
C ALA A 173 -1.61 -12.55 5.15
#